data_bbeae47520dea40b7c0091ab08f555e8
#
_entry.id   bbeae47520dea40b7c0091ab08f555e8
#
_cell.length_a   1.000
_cell.length_b   1.000
_cell.length_c   1.000
_cell.angle_alpha   90.00
_cell.angle_beta   90.00
_cell.angle_gamma   90.00
#
_symmetry.space_group_name_H-M   'P 1'
#
loop_
_entity.id
_entity.type
_entity.pdbx_description
1 polymer ?
#
loop_
_entity_poly.entity_id
_entity_poly.type
_entity_poly.pdbx_seq_one_letter_code
_entity_poly.pdbx_strand_id
1 'polypeptide(L)'
;MTRLPALLAALMLMLLAACGGGGYGGDAPAARLPPTAAPYTLGPGDKLRITVFGEETLTGEYGVTGAGDVSFPLVGNIPVAGRTVEDLQTELTAKLGAGYLEDPRVSAEIINYRPYYILGEVTRPGQYDFAVGLTIEQAVAAAGGFTYRANAKRVFLKRATETRERLIDLRETPSFPVRPGDTIRVGERFF
;
A
#
# COMPACT_ATOMS: atom_id res chain seq x y z
N MET A 1 19.04 -77.46 -12.14
CA MET A 1 19.93 -76.29 -12.21
C MET A 1 19.17 -75.11 -12.84
N THR A 2 17.99 -74.67 -12.30
CA THR A 2 17.12 -73.70 -12.98
C THR A 2 16.47 -72.67 -11.99
N ARG A 3 17.16 -72.32 -10.90
CA ARG A 3 16.62 -71.35 -9.90
C ARG A 3 17.36 -70.02 -9.86
N LEU A 4 18.45 -69.89 -10.63
CA LEU A 4 19.26 -68.67 -10.67
C LEU A 4 18.59 -67.46 -11.37
N PRO A 5 17.86 -67.66 -12.51
CA PRO A 5 17.24 -66.54 -13.20
C PRO A 5 16.04 -65.94 -12.43
N ALA A 6 15.35 -66.73 -11.62
CA ALA A 6 14.20 -66.25 -10.82
C ALA A 6 14.62 -65.32 -9.67
N LEU A 7 15.77 -65.57 -9.07
CA LEU A 7 16.34 -64.76 -7.99
C LEU A 7 16.85 -63.40 -8.51
N LEU A 8 17.44 -63.38 -9.70
CA LEU A 8 17.88 -62.15 -10.38
C LEU A 8 16.70 -61.26 -10.80
N ALA A 9 15.59 -61.85 -11.27
CA ALA A 9 14.40 -61.13 -11.63
C ALA A 9 13.70 -60.51 -10.39
N ALA A 10 13.68 -61.24 -9.26
CA ALA A 10 13.13 -60.72 -8.00
C ALA A 10 13.95 -59.56 -7.40
N LEU A 11 15.28 -59.65 -7.53
CA LEU A 11 16.20 -58.60 -7.07
C LEU A 11 16.09 -57.33 -7.93
N MET A 12 15.85 -57.44 -9.24
CA MET A 12 15.66 -56.31 -10.15
C MET A 12 14.31 -55.62 -9.93
N LEU A 13 13.28 -56.35 -9.55
CA LEU A 13 11.97 -55.79 -9.23
C LEU A 13 11.99 -55.01 -7.90
N MET A 14 12.82 -55.37 -6.96
CA MET A 14 12.98 -54.69 -5.66
C MET A 14 13.74 -53.38 -5.78
N LEU A 15 14.60 -53.20 -6.79
CA LEU A 15 15.37 -51.97 -7.04
C LEU A 15 14.56 -50.88 -7.75
N LEU A 16 13.43 -51.21 -8.41
CA LEU A 16 12.56 -50.25 -9.05
C LEU A 16 11.53 -49.60 -8.07
N ALA A 17 11.36 -50.13 -6.87
CA ALA A 17 10.44 -49.59 -5.87
C ALA A 17 11.06 -48.46 -5.02
N ALA A 18 12.35 -48.15 -5.16
CA ALA A 18 13.06 -47.15 -4.38
C ALA A 18 13.02 -45.71 -4.98
N CYS A 19 12.40 -45.49 -6.14
CA CYS A 19 12.16 -44.17 -6.73
C CYS A 19 10.73 -43.70 -6.49
N GLY A 20 10.21 -43.95 -5.31
CA GLY A 20 8.92 -43.43 -4.82
C GLY A 20 9.10 -42.07 -4.15
N GLY A 21 8.92 -41.03 -4.94
CA GLY A 21 8.37 -39.73 -4.58
C GLY A 21 8.72 -39.14 -3.22
N GLY A 22 9.82 -38.43 -3.13
CA GLY A 22 9.93 -37.32 -2.19
C GLY A 22 8.89 -36.26 -2.58
N GLY A 23 7.67 -36.40 -2.08
CA GLY A 23 6.68 -35.35 -2.15
C GLY A 23 7.22 -34.16 -1.38
N TYR A 24 7.66 -33.13 -2.09
CA TYR A 24 7.80 -31.78 -1.55
C TYR A 24 6.40 -31.21 -1.32
N GLY A 25 5.61 -31.88 -0.49
CA GLY A 25 4.42 -31.37 0.13
C GLY A 25 4.81 -30.65 1.40
N GLY A 26 5.68 -29.67 1.31
CA GLY A 26 5.76 -28.65 2.32
C GLY A 26 4.47 -27.83 2.16
N ASP A 27 3.52 -28.03 3.07
CA ASP A 27 2.49 -27.05 3.33
C ASP A 27 3.20 -25.74 3.68
N ALA A 28 3.53 -24.96 2.65
CA ALA A 28 3.89 -23.58 2.86
C ALA A 28 2.65 -22.98 3.57
N PRO A 29 2.81 -22.46 4.80
CA PRO A 29 1.68 -21.86 5.49
C PRO A 29 1.07 -20.87 4.52
N ALA A 30 -0.20 -21.08 4.17
CA ALA A 30 -0.92 -20.20 3.25
C ALA A 30 -0.64 -18.78 3.71
N ALA A 31 0.05 -18.00 2.85
CA ALA A 31 0.42 -16.64 3.18
C ALA A 31 -0.87 -15.96 3.61
N ARG A 32 -0.98 -15.67 4.91
CA ARG A 32 -2.14 -14.98 5.45
C ARG A 32 -2.15 -13.63 4.74
N LEU A 33 -3.07 -13.46 3.79
CA LEU A 33 -3.26 -12.17 3.13
C LEU A 33 -3.31 -11.12 4.23
N PRO A 34 -2.53 -10.04 4.13
CA PRO A 34 -2.60 -8.98 5.12
C PRO A 34 -4.08 -8.57 5.25
N PRO A 35 -4.55 -8.27 6.47
CA PRO A 35 -5.92 -7.83 6.67
C PRO A 35 -6.19 -6.71 5.69
N THR A 36 -7.32 -6.78 4.98
CA THR A 36 -7.76 -5.82 3.96
C THR A 36 -7.43 -4.43 4.47
N ALA A 37 -6.52 -3.74 3.78
CA ALA A 37 -6.05 -2.43 4.23
C ALA A 37 -7.29 -1.55 4.43
N ALA A 38 -7.39 -0.88 5.58
CA ALA A 38 -8.47 0.06 5.82
C ALA A 38 -8.61 1.01 4.63
N PRO A 39 -9.83 1.35 4.18
CA PRO A 39 -10.04 2.20 3.02
C PRO A 39 -9.24 3.50 3.20
N TYR A 40 -8.68 3.98 2.09
CA TYR A 40 -7.94 5.22 2.10
C TYR A 40 -8.86 6.39 2.43
N THR A 41 -8.41 7.28 3.29
CA THR A 41 -9.12 8.51 3.62
C THR A 41 -8.38 9.72 3.08
N LEU A 42 -9.13 10.59 2.42
CA LEU A 42 -8.65 11.83 1.83
C LEU A 42 -8.05 12.77 2.88
N GLY A 43 -7.09 13.57 2.44
CA GLY A 43 -6.48 14.56 3.31
C GLY A 43 -5.78 15.66 2.52
N PRO A 44 -5.35 16.73 3.22
CA PRO A 44 -4.69 17.88 2.60
C PRO A 44 -3.52 17.47 1.71
N GLY A 45 -3.49 17.99 0.47
CA GLY A 45 -2.46 17.70 -0.52
C GLY A 45 -2.79 16.57 -1.49
N ASP A 46 -3.87 15.80 -1.27
CA ASP A 46 -4.35 14.84 -2.27
C ASP A 46 -4.92 15.56 -3.49
N LYS A 47 -4.76 14.98 -4.68
CA LYS A 47 -5.39 15.46 -5.91
C LYS A 47 -6.38 14.43 -6.45
N LEU A 48 -7.53 14.90 -6.81
CA LEU A 48 -8.65 14.11 -7.30
C LEU A 48 -8.96 14.50 -8.76
N ARG A 49 -9.33 13.55 -9.56
CA ARG A 49 -10.07 13.79 -10.81
C ARG A 49 -11.53 13.49 -10.53
N ILE A 50 -12.38 14.48 -10.77
CA ILE A 50 -13.83 14.35 -10.64
C ILE A 50 -14.41 14.50 -12.04
N THR A 51 -15.23 13.54 -12.44
CA THR A 51 -15.94 13.51 -13.72
C THR A 51 -17.43 13.57 -13.44
N VAL A 52 -18.10 14.59 -13.98
CA VAL A 52 -19.56 14.69 -13.98
C VAL A 52 -20.03 14.41 -15.39
N PHE A 53 -20.74 13.31 -15.59
CA PHE A 53 -21.18 12.90 -16.92
C PHE A 53 -22.13 13.91 -17.53
N GLY A 54 -21.84 14.33 -18.78
CA GLY A 54 -22.60 15.33 -19.47
C GLY A 54 -22.23 16.80 -19.17
N GLU A 55 -21.34 17.03 -18.16
CA GLU A 55 -20.96 18.37 -17.70
C GLU A 55 -19.44 18.55 -17.76
N GLU A 56 -18.92 18.93 -18.92
CA GLU A 56 -17.48 19.14 -19.12
C GLU A 56 -16.92 20.27 -18.25
N THR A 57 -17.72 21.28 -17.96
CA THR A 57 -17.33 22.45 -17.14
C THR A 57 -17.11 22.08 -15.65
N LEU A 58 -17.69 20.98 -15.18
CA LEU A 58 -17.57 20.46 -13.83
C LEU A 58 -16.57 19.31 -13.73
N THR A 59 -16.15 18.78 -14.89
CA THR A 59 -15.16 17.69 -14.96
C THR A 59 -13.76 18.29 -14.93
N GLY A 60 -12.91 17.81 -13.98
CA GLY A 60 -11.56 18.36 -13.84
C GLY A 60 -10.77 17.77 -12.70
N GLU A 61 -9.61 18.38 -12.45
CA GLU A 61 -8.73 18.05 -11.34
C GLU A 61 -8.96 19.00 -10.18
N TYR A 62 -9.13 18.41 -8.99
CA TYR A 62 -9.43 19.14 -7.77
C TYR A 62 -8.44 18.74 -6.67
N GLY A 63 -7.85 19.73 -6.01
CA GLY A 63 -6.96 19.52 -4.89
C GLY A 63 -7.69 19.59 -3.56
N VAL A 64 -7.29 18.74 -2.61
CA VAL A 64 -7.70 18.89 -1.22
C VAL A 64 -6.88 20.00 -0.58
N THR A 65 -7.56 21.04 -0.12
CA THR A 65 -6.93 22.22 0.48
C THR A 65 -6.29 21.90 1.84
N GLY A 66 -5.48 22.83 2.37
CA GLY A 66 -4.92 22.71 3.71
C GLY A 66 -5.97 22.63 4.84
N ALA A 67 -7.18 23.12 4.60
CA ALA A 67 -8.31 23.00 5.52
C ALA A 67 -8.98 21.62 5.46
N GLY A 68 -8.67 20.81 4.45
CA GLY A 68 -9.26 19.48 4.25
C GLY A 68 -10.53 19.50 3.41
N ASP A 69 -10.74 20.56 2.64
CA ASP A 69 -11.91 20.72 1.79
C ASP A 69 -11.54 20.60 0.30
N VAL A 70 -12.49 20.22 -0.53
CA VAL A 70 -12.45 20.36 -1.99
C VAL A 70 -13.37 21.51 -2.39
N SER A 71 -12.83 22.51 -3.11
CA SER A 71 -13.65 23.57 -3.71
C SER A 71 -14.20 23.10 -5.04
N PHE A 72 -15.53 22.93 -5.12
CA PHE A 72 -16.20 22.43 -6.31
C PHE A 72 -17.18 23.48 -6.87
N PRO A 73 -17.20 23.71 -8.20
CA PRO A 73 -18.10 24.66 -8.79
C PRO A 73 -19.57 24.39 -8.43
N LEU A 74 -20.40 25.44 -8.34
CA LEU A 74 -21.80 25.40 -7.94
C LEU A 74 -22.06 25.01 -6.49
N VAL A 75 -21.32 24.01 -5.96
CA VAL A 75 -21.57 23.41 -4.64
C VAL A 75 -20.75 24.09 -3.53
N GLY A 76 -19.64 24.76 -3.90
CA GLY A 76 -18.73 25.40 -2.95
C GLY A 76 -17.76 24.42 -2.31
N ASN A 77 -17.36 24.69 -1.05
CA ASN A 77 -16.41 23.87 -0.32
C ASN A 77 -17.08 22.64 0.30
N ILE A 78 -16.46 21.48 0.08
CA ILE A 78 -16.93 20.18 0.59
C ILE A 78 -15.86 19.64 1.51
N PRO A 79 -16.15 19.39 2.80
CA PRO A 79 -15.19 18.80 3.73
C PRO A 79 -14.96 17.33 3.38
N VAL A 80 -13.71 16.98 3.07
CA VAL A 80 -13.32 15.63 2.64
C VAL A 80 -12.25 14.98 3.53
N ALA A 81 -11.60 15.75 4.39
CA ALA A 81 -10.57 15.22 5.26
C ALA A 81 -11.10 14.09 6.15
N GLY A 82 -10.43 12.92 6.11
CA GLY A 82 -10.84 11.73 6.85
C GLY A 82 -11.97 10.92 6.22
N ARG A 83 -12.49 11.33 5.07
CA ARG A 83 -13.57 10.66 4.33
C ARG A 83 -12.99 9.87 3.14
N THR A 84 -13.74 8.90 2.65
CA THR A 84 -13.37 8.13 1.46
C THR A 84 -13.75 8.86 0.17
N VAL A 85 -13.26 8.36 -0.97
CA VAL A 85 -13.65 8.88 -2.29
C VAL A 85 -15.13 8.60 -2.56
N GLU A 86 -15.63 7.45 -2.10
CA GLU A 86 -17.03 7.05 -2.23
C GLU A 86 -17.97 7.97 -1.44
N ASP A 87 -17.55 8.42 -0.25
CA ASP A 87 -18.30 9.40 0.54
C ASP A 87 -18.41 10.74 -0.21
N LEU A 88 -17.29 11.18 -0.81
CA LEU A 88 -17.26 12.41 -1.61
C LEU A 88 -18.17 12.29 -2.85
N GLN A 89 -18.11 11.17 -3.58
CA GLN A 89 -18.98 10.93 -4.73
C GLN A 89 -20.46 11.01 -4.36
N THR A 90 -20.83 10.36 -3.26
CA THR A 90 -22.20 10.35 -2.75
C THR A 90 -22.69 11.77 -2.40
N GLU A 91 -21.85 12.54 -1.69
CA GLU A 91 -22.20 13.89 -1.31
C GLU A 91 -22.29 14.84 -2.51
N LEU A 92 -21.34 14.72 -3.46
CA LEU A 92 -21.39 15.52 -4.70
C LEU A 92 -22.64 15.24 -5.52
N THR A 93 -22.97 13.96 -5.70
CA THR A 93 -24.18 13.54 -6.41
C THR A 93 -25.43 14.13 -5.74
N ALA A 94 -25.54 14.03 -4.42
CA ALA A 94 -26.66 14.59 -3.68
C ALA A 94 -26.77 16.12 -3.81
N LYS A 95 -25.65 16.83 -3.66
CA LYS A 95 -25.62 18.30 -3.73
C LYS A 95 -25.90 18.82 -5.14
N LEU A 96 -25.37 18.18 -6.18
CA LEU A 96 -25.65 18.56 -7.57
C LEU A 96 -27.11 18.28 -7.95
N GLY A 97 -27.68 17.17 -7.49
CA GLY A 97 -29.10 16.84 -7.70
C GLY A 97 -30.08 17.72 -6.93
N ALA A 98 -29.63 18.45 -5.91
CA ALA A 98 -30.48 19.32 -5.09
C ALA A 98 -30.85 20.67 -5.76
N GLY A 99 -30.74 20.77 -7.08
CA GLY A 99 -31.22 21.96 -7.83
C GLY A 99 -30.29 22.47 -8.91
N TYR A 100 -29.20 21.78 -9.19
CA TYR A 100 -28.25 22.15 -10.25
C TYR A 100 -28.37 21.23 -11.48
N LEU A 101 -28.53 19.93 -11.29
CA LEU A 101 -28.57 18.95 -12.37
C LEU A 101 -29.67 17.91 -12.15
N GLU A 102 -30.26 17.42 -13.23
CA GLU A 102 -31.17 16.28 -13.21
C GLU A 102 -30.38 14.98 -13.33
N ASP A 103 -30.54 14.06 -12.37
CA ASP A 103 -29.89 12.74 -12.30
C ASP A 103 -28.34 12.79 -12.51
N PRO A 104 -27.57 13.57 -11.69
CA PRO A 104 -26.15 13.72 -11.89
C PRO A 104 -25.40 12.40 -11.64
N ARG A 105 -24.51 12.04 -12.57
CA ARG A 105 -23.60 10.88 -12.42
C ARG A 105 -22.20 11.39 -12.19
N VAL A 106 -21.69 11.15 -10.98
CA VAL A 106 -20.37 11.61 -10.55
C VAL A 106 -19.43 10.42 -10.37
N SER A 107 -18.23 10.53 -10.92
CA SER A 107 -17.12 9.64 -10.62
C SER A 107 -15.97 10.44 -10.04
N ALA A 108 -15.32 9.95 -9.02
CA ALA A 108 -14.10 10.55 -8.48
C ALA A 108 -13.02 9.50 -8.30
N GLU A 109 -11.77 9.87 -8.59
CA GLU A 109 -10.59 9.03 -8.41
C GLU A 109 -9.42 9.86 -7.87
N ILE A 110 -8.52 9.23 -7.13
CA ILE A 110 -7.30 9.89 -6.66
C ILE A 110 -6.25 9.75 -7.75
N ILE A 111 -5.80 10.86 -8.29
CA ILE A 111 -4.74 10.91 -9.31
C ILE A 111 -3.36 11.15 -8.72
N ASN A 112 -3.30 11.78 -7.54
CA ASN A 112 -2.05 11.97 -6.84
C ASN A 112 -2.28 11.95 -5.32
N TYR A 113 -1.56 11.07 -4.65
CA TYR A 113 -1.57 10.99 -3.19
C TYR A 113 -0.59 12.00 -2.60
N ARG A 114 -0.86 12.51 -1.40
CA ARG A 114 0.13 13.28 -0.67
C ARG A 114 1.41 12.46 -0.45
N PRO A 115 2.58 13.08 -0.56
CA PRO A 115 3.87 12.38 -0.46
C PRO A 115 4.12 11.86 0.96
N TYR A 116 5.09 10.95 1.08
CA TYR A 116 5.69 10.56 2.36
C TYR A 116 7.13 11.11 2.45
N TYR A 117 7.70 11.06 3.65
CA TYR A 117 9.00 11.63 3.93
C TYR A 117 9.92 10.58 4.55
N ILE A 118 11.18 10.59 4.13
CA ILE A 118 12.23 9.76 4.73
C ILE A 118 13.38 10.65 5.17
N LEU A 119 13.83 10.45 6.41
CA LEU A 119 14.98 11.15 6.97
C LEU A 119 15.87 10.21 7.80
N GLY A 120 17.07 10.71 8.13
CA GLY A 120 18.08 9.97 8.87
C GLY A 120 19.01 9.16 7.97
N GLU A 121 19.42 7.98 8.40
CA GLU A 121 20.47 7.17 7.79
C GLU A 121 19.99 6.39 6.55
N VAL A 122 19.58 7.12 5.52
CA VAL A 122 19.31 6.64 4.16
C VAL A 122 20.17 7.40 3.16
N THR A 123 20.41 6.84 1.98
CA THR A 123 21.30 7.45 0.97
C THR A 123 20.76 8.78 0.47
N ARG A 124 19.45 8.91 0.31
CA ARG A 124 18.80 10.15 -0.18
C ARG A 124 17.60 10.48 0.71
N PRO A 125 17.80 11.18 1.83
CA PRO A 125 16.68 11.70 2.62
C PRO A 125 15.88 12.71 1.80
N GLY A 126 14.55 12.73 1.98
CA GLY A 126 13.69 13.65 1.24
C GLY A 126 12.22 13.26 1.22
N GLN A 127 11.52 13.91 0.32
CA GLN A 127 10.11 13.69 0.02
C GLN A 127 9.99 12.72 -1.17
N TYR A 128 9.02 11.79 -1.10
CA TYR A 128 8.79 10.77 -2.12
C TYR A 128 7.31 10.60 -2.42
N ASP A 129 6.99 10.30 -3.68
CA ASP A 129 5.64 10.02 -4.10
C ASP A 129 5.16 8.69 -3.53
N PHE A 130 3.92 8.68 -3.04
CA PHE A 130 3.31 7.48 -2.48
C PHE A 130 2.71 6.60 -3.57
N ALA A 131 2.86 5.29 -3.41
CA ALA A 131 2.17 4.28 -4.20
C ALA A 131 1.35 3.35 -3.30
N VAL A 132 0.19 2.91 -3.78
CA VAL A 132 -0.66 1.97 -3.03
C VAL A 132 0.08 0.66 -2.77
N GLY A 133 0.04 0.19 -1.53
CA GLY A 133 0.74 -1.03 -1.12
C GLY A 133 2.21 -0.82 -0.75
N LEU A 134 2.70 0.42 -0.71
CA LEU A 134 4.07 0.73 -0.34
C LEU A 134 4.39 0.27 1.08
N THR A 135 5.52 -0.44 1.24
CA THR A 135 6.06 -0.83 2.55
C THR A 135 7.25 0.05 2.95
N ILE A 136 7.60 0.01 4.23
CA ILE A 136 8.79 0.75 4.73
C ILE A 136 10.07 0.32 4.01
N GLU A 137 10.23 -0.97 3.74
CA GLU A 137 11.41 -1.48 3.02
C GLU A 137 11.49 -0.94 1.60
N GLN A 138 10.36 -0.92 0.88
CA GLN A 138 10.28 -0.33 -0.46
C GLN A 138 10.53 1.18 -0.44
N ALA A 139 10.00 1.87 0.56
CA ALA A 139 10.23 3.30 0.76
C ALA A 139 11.72 3.61 0.98
N VAL A 140 12.39 2.82 1.82
CA VAL A 140 13.84 2.95 2.05
C VAL A 140 14.62 2.61 0.77
N ALA A 141 14.20 1.59 0.01
CA ALA A 141 14.83 1.26 -1.27
C ALA A 141 14.71 2.41 -2.28
N ALA A 142 13.55 3.09 -2.36
CA ALA A 142 13.36 4.29 -3.18
C ALA A 142 14.30 5.43 -2.77
N ALA A 143 14.61 5.54 -1.48
CA ALA A 143 15.59 6.49 -0.93
C ALA A 143 17.07 6.07 -1.16
N GLY A 144 17.31 5.02 -1.94
CA GLY A 144 18.66 4.52 -2.25
C GLY A 144 19.22 3.56 -1.20
N GLY A 145 18.38 3.06 -0.30
CA GLY A 145 18.75 2.11 0.74
C GLY A 145 19.31 2.74 2.01
N PHE A 146 19.61 1.89 2.97
CA PHE A 146 20.24 2.26 4.24
C PHE A 146 21.71 2.65 4.04
N THR A 147 22.18 3.62 4.82
CA THR A 147 23.63 3.90 4.88
C THR A 147 24.35 2.84 5.72
N TYR A 148 25.68 2.84 5.69
CA TYR A 148 26.49 1.91 6.51
C TYR A 148 26.32 2.15 8.02
N ARG A 149 25.88 3.34 8.44
CA ARG A 149 25.61 3.70 9.84
C ARG A 149 24.20 3.39 10.29
N ALA A 150 23.32 3.03 9.37
CA ALA A 150 21.91 2.84 9.64
C ALA A 150 21.62 1.65 10.56
N ASN A 151 20.61 1.80 11.39
CA ASN A 151 19.96 0.67 12.05
C ASN A 151 18.91 0.07 11.10
N ALA A 152 19.33 -0.90 10.28
CA ALA A 152 18.44 -1.56 9.32
C ALA A 152 17.36 -2.47 9.96
N LYS A 153 17.41 -2.67 11.28
CA LYS A 153 16.45 -3.53 11.98
C LYS A 153 15.25 -2.76 12.51
N ARG A 154 15.40 -1.47 12.76
CA ARG A 154 14.41 -0.63 13.44
C ARG A 154 14.33 0.75 12.80
N VAL A 155 13.11 1.20 12.58
CA VAL A 155 12.83 2.56 12.09
C VAL A 155 11.79 3.22 12.98
N PHE A 156 11.79 4.53 12.99
CA PHE A 156 10.76 5.32 13.63
C PHE A 156 9.75 5.77 12.58
N LEU A 157 8.48 5.55 12.83
CA LEU A 157 7.39 5.94 11.96
C LEU A 157 6.49 6.92 12.68
N LYS A 158 6.24 8.07 12.05
CA LYS A 158 5.25 9.05 12.49
C LYS A 158 4.16 9.15 11.44
N ARG A 159 2.92 8.85 11.81
CA ARG A 159 1.75 9.06 10.94
C ARG A 159 1.42 10.55 10.80
N ALA A 160 0.84 10.95 9.67
CA ALA A 160 0.41 12.33 9.46
C ALA A 160 -0.55 12.84 10.54
N THR A 161 -1.37 11.95 11.11
CA THR A 161 -2.38 12.25 12.15
C THR A 161 -1.85 12.11 13.58
N GLU A 162 -0.60 11.66 13.76
CA GLU A 162 -0.01 11.39 15.06
C GLU A 162 1.07 12.42 15.41
N THR A 163 1.16 12.78 16.69
CA THR A 163 2.21 13.68 17.19
C THR A 163 3.48 12.93 17.60
N ARG A 164 3.38 11.63 17.87
CA ARG A 164 4.47 10.80 18.37
C ARG A 164 4.96 9.82 17.31
N GLU A 165 6.26 9.56 17.32
CA GLU A 165 6.87 8.50 16.55
C GLU A 165 6.64 7.15 17.24
N ARG A 166 6.45 6.10 16.43
CA ARG A 166 6.41 4.70 16.85
C ARG A 166 7.65 3.98 16.35
N LEU A 167 8.26 3.16 17.20
CA LEU A 167 9.34 2.28 16.78
C LEU A 167 8.75 1.05 16.09
N ILE A 168 9.21 0.76 14.87
CA ILE A 168 8.84 -0.42 14.08
C ILE A 168 10.05 -1.33 13.98
N ASP A 169 9.93 -2.58 14.44
CA ASP A 169 10.96 -3.61 14.23
C ASP A 169 10.68 -4.33 12.91
N LEU A 170 11.54 -4.09 11.92
CA LEU A 170 11.39 -4.65 10.57
C LEU A 170 11.62 -6.17 10.51
N ARG A 171 12.23 -6.77 11.53
CA ARG A 171 12.39 -8.22 11.60
C ARG A 171 11.09 -8.92 11.97
N GLU A 172 10.24 -8.26 12.77
CA GLU A 172 8.95 -8.80 13.20
C GLU A 172 7.85 -8.44 12.20
N THR A 173 7.98 -7.28 11.55
CA THR A 173 7.00 -6.75 10.60
C THR A 173 7.67 -6.24 9.32
N PRO A 174 8.24 -7.13 8.48
CA PRO A 174 9.01 -6.73 7.30
C PRO A 174 8.18 -5.96 6.28
N SER A 175 6.92 -6.27 6.13
CA SER A 175 6.01 -5.61 5.17
C SER A 175 5.12 -4.55 5.84
N PHE A 176 5.67 -3.77 6.79
CA PHE A 176 4.88 -2.74 7.45
C PHE A 176 4.45 -1.65 6.45
N PRO A 177 3.12 -1.38 6.32
CA PRO A 177 2.62 -0.48 5.29
C PRO A 177 2.89 1.00 5.63
N VAL A 178 3.39 1.72 4.64
CA VAL A 178 3.47 3.19 4.64
C VAL A 178 2.13 3.75 4.20
N ARG A 179 1.77 4.92 4.72
CA ARG A 179 0.57 5.67 4.31
C ARG A 179 0.99 7.04 3.78
N PRO A 180 0.18 7.67 2.92
CA PRO A 180 0.42 9.04 2.49
C PRO A 180 0.55 10.00 3.68
N GLY A 181 1.55 10.87 3.63
CA GLY A 181 1.88 11.81 4.69
C GLY A 181 2.70 11.26 5.85
N ASP A 182 3.09 9.98 5.80
CA ASP A 182 3.96 9.40 6.82
C ASP A 182 5.36 10.00 6.79
N THR A 183 5.99 10.04 7.94
CA THR A 183 7.42 10.35 8.09
C THR A 183 8.14 9.13 8.64
N ILE A 184 9.12 8.63 7.89
CA ILE A 184 9.98 7.51 8.26
C ILE A 184 11.34 8.08 8.66
N ARG A 185 11.79 7.81 9.88
CA ARG A 185 13.11 8.21 10.34
C ARG A 185 13.96 6.97 10.61
N VAL A 186 15.06 6.85 9.89
CA VAL A 186 16.06 5.79 10.07
C VAL A 186 17.11 6.28 11.06
N GLY A 187 17.22 5.60 12.18
CA GLY A 187 18.20 5.92 13.21
C GLY A 187 19.59 5.32 12.90
N GLU A 188 20.60 5.82 13.59
CA GLU A 188 21.91 5.21 13.60
C GLU A 188 21.92 3.91 14.40
N ARG A 189 22.80 2.98 14.03
CA ARG A 189 23.11 1.82 14.89
C ARG A 189 24.13 2.28 15.93
N PHE A 190 23.82 2.02 17.17
CA PHE A 190 24.82 2.12 18.25
C PHE A 190 25.63 0.82 18.25
N PHE A 191 26.93 0.95 18.36
CA PHE A 191 27.89 -0.16 18.47
C PHE A 191 27.92 -0.65 19.91
#